data_9f1dbc367bd81f3c775355a7badf36c8
#
_entry.id   9f1dbc367bd81f3c775355a7badf36c8
#
_cell.length_a   1.000
_cell.length_b   1.000
_cell.length_c   1.000
_cell.angle_alpha   90.00
_cell.angle_beta   90.00
_cell.angle_gamma   90.00
#
_symmetry.space_group_name_H-M   'P 1'
#
loop_
_entity.id
_entity.type
_entity.pdbx_description
1 polymer ?
#
loop_
_entity_poly.entity_id
_entity_poly.type
_entity_poly.pdbx_seq_one_letter_code
_entity_poly.pdbx_strand_id
1 'polypeptide(L)'
;MILITSLFWYLFLWFHSNYVRCIGELESFWQQMILFLQGGMYMAQINVANLTFSYEGSFDNVFENMSFSIDTNWKLGFVGRNGKGKTTFLNILLGKYQYSGTISKNAVFDYFPYEISEKMYTLCASEFLIDLKPDCEEWKVVCELDKLNASAELLYRPFGSLSHGERTKVYLAILFSGENDFLLIDEPTNHLDQEARSVVKEYLISKKGFILVSHDRDLLDACIDHILVINRKSLDIQSGNFSSWWENKRRNDQFFESENEKHLREIAALKRSADQTNRWAQKSESSKIGFDPVKEHDRSIASRSFIGAKTKKMQKRVKQYEQRLQKEIEEKEGLLQDIENPAILKMNTLKYHKNTLVYAKDLSIKYGVDSPAVLQNFEFEIKQGERVFLHGKNGCGKSTFLNVILSCCEKNIFLQTGTLEVGAGLVISYINQDTSFLHGNIKQFCMEKKLEESLFCALLRQLDMERVQFAKQFEEFSEGQKKKVLIAASLMTPAHIYIWDEPLNYIDVFTRMQIEDLLLAYSPTMILVDHDIHFQEKIATRVVEM
;
A
#
# COMPACT_ATOMS: atom_id res chain seq x y z
N MET A 1 -41.28 -22.80 81.48
CA MET A 1 -41.03 -23.61 80.26
C MET A 1 -41.45 -22.93 78.95
N ILE A 2 -42.49 -22.09 78.93
CA ILE A 2 -42.98 -21.44 77.75
C ILE A 2 -42.08 -20.27 77.22
N LEU A 3 -41.33 -19.64 78.16
CA LEU A 3 -40.40 -18.55 77.81
C LEU A 3 -39.09 -19.02 77.14
N ILE A 4 -38.64 -20.24 77.43
CA ILE A 4 -37.41 -20.82 76.86
C ILE A 4 -37.66 -21.33 75.43
N THR A 5 -38.83 -21.85 75.13
CA THR A 5 -39.21 -22.32 73.81
C THR A 5 -39.43 -21.13 72.81
N SER A 6 -39.91 -20.00 73.29
CA SER A 6 -40.03 -18.82 72.43
C SER A 6 -38.67 -18.18 72.11
N LEU A 7 -37.72 -18.21 73.04
CA LEU A 7 -36.36 -17.72 72.78
C LEU A 7 -35.62 -18.59 71.76
N PHE A 8 -35.79 -19.91 71.83
CA PHE A 8 -35.21 -20.88 70.92
C PHE A 8 -35.81 -20.72 69.51
N TRP A 9 -37.11 -20.42 69.38
CA TRP A 9 -37.75 -20.18 68.11
C TRP A 9 -37.31 -18.84 67.51
N TYR A 10 -37.11 -17.78 68.33
CA TYR A 10 -36.60 -16.50 67.88
C TYR A 10 -35.14 -16.57 67.42
N LEU A 11 -34.29 -17.30 68.14
CA LEU A 11 -32.92 -17.56 67.76
C LEU A 11 -32.84 -18.42 66.47
N PHE A 12 -33.69 -19.43 66.36
CA PHE A 12 -33.76 -20.26 65.15
C PHE A 12 -34.23 -19.46 63.92
N LEU A 13 -35.25 -18.63 64.04
CA LEU A 13 -35.70 -17.74 62.97
C LEU A 13 -34.67 -16.67 62.64
N TRP A 14 -33.98 -16.11 63.64
CA TRP A 14 -32.89 -15.16 63.40
C TRP A 14 -31.68 -15.81 62.72
N PHE A 15 -31.30 -16.98 63.15
CA PHE A 15 -30.23 -17.76 62.46
C PHE A 15 -30.65 -18.19 61.07
N HIS A 16 -31.88 -18.64 60.90
CA HIS A 16 -32.37 -19.04 59.56
C HIS A 16 -32.50 -17.87 58.61
N SER A 17 -33.00 -16.71 59.08
CA SER A 17 -33.11 -15.48 58.32
C SER A 17 -31.73 -14.94 57.90
N ASN A 18 -30.75 -14.93 58.82
CA ASN A 18 -29.41 -14.48 58.49
C ASN A 18 -28.66 -15.49 57.61
N TYR A 19 -28.89 -16.81 57.78
CA TYR A 19 -28.31 -17.84 56.95
C TYR A 19 -28.83 -17.78 55.51
N VAL A 20 -30.15 -17.57 55.32
CA VAL A 20 -30.77 -17.35 53.99
C VAL A 20 -30.29 -16.06 53.36
N ARG A 21 -30.10 -14.99 54.15
CA ARG A 21 -29.54 -13.72 53.65
C ARG A 21 -28.09 -13.85 53.24
N CYS A 22 -27.25 -14.56 54.00
CA CYS A 22 -25.87 -14.85 53.60
C CYS A 22 -25.79 -15.76 52.37
N ILE A 23 -26.69 -16.73 52.20
CA ILE A 23 -26.75 -17.56 50.99
C ILE A 23 -27.19 -16.73 49.78
N GLY A 24 -28.18 -15.85 49.92
CA GLY A 24 -28.62 -14.95 48.86
C GLY A 24 -27.55 -13.94 48.45
N GLU A 25 -26.78 -13.41 49.38
CA GLU A 25 -25.62 -12.55 49.08
C GLU A 25 -24.47 -13.33 48.43
N LEU A 26 -24.23 -14.57 48.87
CA LEU A 26 -23.27 -15.47 48.19
C LEU A 26 -23.75 -15.89 46.80
N GLU A 27 -25.01 -16.22 46.60
CA GLU A 27 -25.56 -16.51 45.27
C GLU A 27 -25.49 -15.27 44.35
N SER A 28 -25.82 -14.08 44.86
CA SER A 28 -25.68 -12.85 44.07
C SER A 28 -24.23 -12.55 43.76
N PHE A 29 -23.31 -12.75 44.68
CA PHE A 29 -21.87 -12.62 44.48
C PHE A 29 -21.36 -13.66 43.45
N TRP A 30 -21.79 -14.94 43.56
CA TRP A 30 -21.45 -15.95 42.57
C TRP A 30 -22.09 -15.67 41.20
N GLN A 31 -23.31 -15.17 41.13
CA GLN A 31 -23.92 -14.73 39.86
C GLN A 31 -23.19 -13.52 39.27
N GLN A 32 -22.81 -12.55 40.09
CA GLN A 32 -21.98 -11.44 39.65
C GLN A 32 -20.57 -11.89 39.21
N MET A 33 -19.98 -12.84 39.96
CA MET A 33 -18.68 -13.42 39.60
C MET A 33 -18.76 -14.31 38.36
N ILE A 34 -19.85 -15.06 38.17
CA ILE A 34 -20.12 -15.82 36.91
C ILE A 34 -20.39 -14.87 35.76
N LEU A 35 -21.16 -13.79 35.97
CA LEU A 35 -21.34 -12.73 34.97
C LEU A 35 -20.04 -12.00 34.67
N PHE A 36 -19.19 -11.77 35.67
CA PHE A 36 -17.86 -11.20 35.50
C PHE A 36 -16.91 -12.17 34.78
N LEU A 37 -16.96 -13.47 35.10
CA LEU A 37 -16.20 -14.51 34.42
C LEU A 37 -16.76 -14.84 33.03
N GLN A 38 -18.05 -14.69 32.81
CA GLN A 38 -18.71 -14.76 31.47
C GLN A 38 -18.61 -13.46 30.71
N GLY A 39 -18.58 -12.30 31.39
CA GLY A 39 -18.29 -10.99 30.78
C GLY A 39 -16.82 -10.82 30.39
N GLY A 40 -15.95 -11.72 30.85
CA GLY A 40 -14.52 -11.66 30.61
C GLY A 40 -14.08 -12.05 29.21
N MET A 41 -14.99 -12.24 28.22
CA MET A 41 -14.61 -12.43 26.81
C MET A 41 -15.76 -12.14 25.86
N TYR A 42 -16.48 -11.07 26.03
CA TYR A 42 -17.12 -10.45 24.88
C TYR A 42 -16.00 -9.85 24.04
N MET A 43 -15.48 -10.63 23.09
CA MET A 43 -14.67 -10.10 22.01
C MET A 43 -15.48 -9.01 21.33
N ALA A 44 -15.11 -7.76 21.55
CA ALA A 44 -15.77 -6.67 20.85
C ALA A 44 -15.42 -6.86 19.37
N GLN A 45 -16.44 -7.14 18.55
CA GLN A 45 -16.29 -7.34 17.12
C GLN A 45 -16.86 -6.16 16.37
N ILE A 46 -16.16 -5.75 15.34
CA ILE A 46 -16.63 -4.80 14.35
C ILE A 46 -17.12 -5.62 13.17
N ASN A 47 -18.45 -5.69 12.97
CA ASN A 47 -19.04 -6.41 11.86
C ASN A 47 -19.49 -5.43 10.79
N VAL A 48 -18.97 -5.60 9.60
CA VAL A 48 -19.32 -4.85 8.39
C VAL A 48 -20.15 -5.76 7.50
N ALA A 49 -21.36 -5.34 7.13
CA ALA A 49 -22.26 -6.11 6.26
C ALA A 49 -22.76 -5.25 5.10
N ASN A 50 -22.54 -5.74 3.87
CA ASN A 50 -23.00 -5.14 2.62
C ASN A 50 -22.57 -3.69 2.45
N LEU A 51 -21.35 -3.33 2.88
CA LEU A 51 -20.81 -1.97 2.76
C LEU A 51 -20.65 -1.59 1.30
N THR A 52 -21.37 -0.53 0.91
CA THR A 52 -21.25 0.10 -0.40
C THR A 52 -21.06 1.61 -0.21
N PHE A 53 -20.04 2.16 -0.88
CA PHE A 53 -19.73 3.59 -0.78
C PHE A 53 -19.24 4.14 -2.12
N SER A 54 -19.73 5.34 -2.45
CA SER A 54 -19.23 6.17 -3.56
C SER A 54 -19.15 7.62 -3.10
N TYR A 55 -18.21 8.39 -3.62
CA TYR A 55 -18.15 9.83 -3.39
C TYR A 55 -19.29 10.55 -4.12
N GLU A 56 -19.79 11.64 -3.55
CA GLU A 56 -20.78 12.49 -4.21
C GLU A 56 -20.27 12.97 -5.58
N GLY A 57 -21.08 12.74 -6.62
CA GLY A 57 -20.71 13.07 -7.99
C GLY A 57 -19.83 12.06 -8.73
N SER A 58 -19.43 10.95 -8.08
CA SER A 58 -18.76 9.84 -8.74
C SER A 58 -19.74 8.75 -9.15
N PHE A 59 -19.59 8.21 -10.37
CA PHE A 59 -20.34 7.04 -10.83
C PHE A 59 -19.70 5.72 -10.38
N ASP A 60 -18.46 5.76 -9.92
CA ASP A 60 -17.71 4.56 -9.52
C ASP A 60 -17.80 4.34 -8.02
N ASN A 61 -18.14 3.11 -7.61
CA ASN A 61 -18.13 2.71 -6.22
C ASN A 61 -16.69 2.46 -5.76
N VAL A 62 -16.33 3.04 -4.61
CA VAL A 62 -15.07 2.75 -3.91
C VAL A 62 -15.15 1.40 -3.23
N PHE A 63 -16.31 1.12 -2.60
CA PHE A 63 -16.66 -0.18 -2.01
C PHE A 63 -17.98 -0.66 -2.58
N GLU A 64 -18.06 -1.96 -2.86
CA GLU A 64 -19.26 -2.58 -3.42
C GLU A 64 -19.58 -3.87 -2.67
N ASN A 65 -20.68 -3.85 -1.89
CA ASN A 65 -21.24 -4.99 -1.19
C ASN A 65 -20.22 -5.81 -0.35
N MET A 66 -19.34 -5.11 0.38
CA MET A 66 -18.30 -5.74 1.19
C MET A 66 -18.83 -6.19 2.55
N SER A 67 -18.46 -7.40 2.96
CA SER A 67 -18.86 -7.97 4.25
C SER A 67 -17.70 -8.69 4.90
N PHE A 68 -17.38 -8.34 6.15
CA PHE A 68 -16.30 -8.94 6.92
C PHE A 68 -16.43 -8.60 8.41
N SER A 69 -15.64 -9.25 9.27
CA SER A 69 -15.60 -8.97 10.71
C SER A 69 -14.16 -8.79 11.19
N ILE A 70 -13.96 -7.88 12.13
CA ILE A 70 -12.67 -7.56 12.76
C ILE A 70 -12.84 -7.76 14.27
N ASP A 71 -11.88 -8.46 14.89
CA ASP A 71 -11.78 -8.53 16.35
C ASP A 71 -10.98 -7.32 16.85
N THR A 72 -11.49 -6.63 17.86
CA THR A 72 -10.83 -5.44 18.43
C THR A 72 -9.52 -5.74 19.17
N ASN A 73 -9.18 -7.00 19.40
CA ASN A 73 -7.87 -7.38 19.96
C ASN A 73 -6.78 -7.55 18.89
N TRP A 74 -7.16 -7.61 17.62
CA TRP A 74 -6.19 -7.81 16.54
C TRP A 74 -5.30 -6.58 16.32
N LYS A 75 -4.08 -6.87 15.94
CA LYS A 75 -3.16 -5.90 15.34
C LYS A 75 -3.29 -6.02 13.81
N LEU A 76 -4.22 -5.27 13.25
CA LEU A 76 -4.64 -5.44 11.87
C LEU A 76 -3.84 -4.52 10.95
N GLY A 77 -3.01 -5.08 10.08
CA GLY A 77 -2.36 -4.33 9.00
C GLY A 77 -3.32 -4.10 7.85
N PHE A 78 -3.57 -2.87 7.46
CA PHE A 78 -4.45 -2.52 6.37
C PHE A 78 -3.67 -2.11 5.13
N VAL A 79 -3.59 -2.99 4.15
CA VAL A 79 -2.75 -2.86 2.97
C VAL A 79 -3.58 -2.80 1.70
N GLY A 80 -3.11 -2.05 0.74
CA GLY A 80 -3.76 -1.88 -0.55
C GLY A 80 -3.07 -0.81 -1.37
N ARG A 81 -3.32 -0.79 -2.67
CA ARG A 81 -2.77 0.23 -3.58
C ARG A 81 -3.28 1.63 -3.22
N ASN A 82 -2.52 2.66 -3.58
CA ASN A 82 -2.94 4.04 -3.36
C ASN A 82 -4.21 4.37 -4.17
N GLY A 83 -5.13 5.14 -3.54
CA GLY A 83 -6.41 5.50 -4.15
C GLY A 83 -7.50 4.41 -4.07
N LYS A 84 -7.24 3.25 -3.45
CA LYS A 84 -8.23 2.16 -3.33
C LYS A 84 -9.12 2.28 -2.07
N GLY A 85 -9.08 3.41 -1.37
CA GLY A 85 -10.05 3.71 -0.32
C GLY A 85 -9.61 3.36 1.11
N LYS A 86 -8.29 3.14 1.39
CA LYS A 86 -7.82 2.87 2.76
C LYS A 86 -8.28 3.95 3.74
N THR A 87 -7.87 5.18 3.53
CA THR A 87 -8.27 6.33 4.37
C THR A 87 -9.79 6.59 4.31
N THR A 88 -10.43 6.30 3.17
CA THR A 88 -11.91 6.38 3.05
C THR A 88 -12.60 5.41 3.99
N PHE A 89 -12.11 4.16 4.08
CA PHE A 89 -12.65 3.17 5.01
C PHE A 89 -12.46 3.60 6.47
N LEU A 90 -11.29 4.11 6.84
CA LEU A 90 -11.05 4.64 8.19
C LEU A 90 -12.01 5.79 8.51
N ASN A 91 -12.25 6.70 7.57
CA ASN A 91 -13.20 7.81 7.72
C ASN A 91 -14.68 7.34 7.83
N ILE A 92 -15.03 6.23 7.15
CA ILE A 92 -16.35 5.60 7.33
C ILE A 92 -16.49 5.02 8.74
N LEU A 93 -15.46 4.36 9.28
CA LEU A 93 -15.46 3.87 10.67
C LEU A 93 -15.61 5.01 11.68
N LEU A 94 -14.99 6.15 11.42
CA LEU A 94 -15.12 7.38 12.22
C LEU A 94 -16.50 8.05 12.07
N GLY A 95 -17.32 7.62 11.08
CA GLY A 95 -18.63 8.21 10.82
C GLY A 95 -18.59 9.54 10.07
N LYS A 96 -17.46 9.88 9.42
CA LYS A 96 -17.31 11.11 8.61
C LYS A 96 -18.07 11.04 7.28
N TYR A 97 -18.36 9.83 6.76
CA TYR A 97 -19.06 9.62 5.49
C TYR A 97 -20.34 8.79 5.68
N GLN A 98 -21.36 9.12 4.90
CA GLN A 98 -22.57 8.30 4.78
C GLN A 98 -22.31 7.13 3.83
N TYR A 99 -22.80 5.95 4.18
CA TYR A 99 -22.61 4.71 3.42
C TYR A 99 -23.90 3.87 3.40
N SER A 100 -24.00 2.95 2.48
CA SER A 100 -25.05 1.92 2.45
C SER A 100 -24.52 0.63 3.08
N GLY A 101 -25.38 -0.09 3.78
CA GLY A 101 -25.02 -1.29 4.54
C GLY A 101 -25.06 -1.06 6.04
N THR A 102 -24.48 -1.95 6.81
CA THR A 102 -24.48 -1.90 8.29
C THR A 102 -23.06 -2.10 8.83
N ILE A 103 -22.64 -1.23 9.73
CA ILE A 103 -21.44 -1.42 10.55
C ILE A 103 -21.89 -1.46 12.00
N SER A 104 -21.82 -2.67 12.61
CA SER A 104 -22.05 -2.82 14.04
C SER A 104 -20.71 -2.68 14.75
N LYS A 105 -20.63 -1.69 15.65
CA LYS A 105 -19.40 -1.38 16.39
C LYS A 105 -19.72 -1.21 17.87
N ASN A 106 -19.01 -1.93 18.71
CA ASN A 106 -19.07 -1.80 20.18
C ASN A 106 -17.79 -1.14 20.72
N ALA A 107 -17.05 -0.41 19.87
CA ALA A 107 -15.80 0.26 20.21
C ALA A 107 -15.87 1.74 19.82
N VAL A 108 -15.21 2.58 20.58
CA VAL A 108 -14.94 3.97 20.24
C VAL A 108 -13.67 3.97 19.40
N PHE A 109 -13.71 4.68 18.27
CA PHE A 109 -12.56 4.82 17.38
C PHE A 109 -11.84 6.12 17.67
N ASP A 110 -10.52 6.06 17.73
CA ASP A 110 -9.65 7.22 17.74
C ASP A 110 -8.66 7.11 16.56
N TYR A 111 -8.25 8.24 16.00
CA TYR A 111 -7.55 8.29 14.71
C TYR A 111 -6.26 9.08 14.80
N PHE A 112 -5.20 8.49 14.25
CA PHE A 112 -3.91 9.11 14.02
C PHE A 112 -3.67 9.32 12.52
N PRO A 113 -3.16 10.47 12.07
CA PRO A 113 -2.79 11.65 12.86
C PRO A 113 -4.00 12.54 13.20
N TYR A 114 -3.93 13.19 14.36
CA TYR A 114 -4.95 14.18 14.72
C TYR A 114 -4.93 15.38 13.77
N GLU A 115 -6.10 15.87 13.40
CA GLU A 115 -6.26 17.11 12.65
C GLU A 115 -6.05 18.31 13.56
N ILE A 116 -4.96 19.04 13.33
CA ILE A 116 -4.59 20.22 14.13
C ILE A 116 -4.84 21.50 13.34
N SER A 117 -5.56 22.45 13.97
CA SER A 117 -5.77 23.78 13.40
C SER A 117 -4.48 24.61 13.46
N GLU A 118 -4.34 25.60 12.57
CA GLU A 118 -3.17 26.51 12.57
C GLU A 118 -2.92 27.18 13.92
N LYS A 119 -3.99 27.47 14.69
CA LYS A 119 -3.89 28.05 16.03
C LYS A 119 -3.20 27.11 17.02
N MET A 120 -3.46 25.81 16.94
CA MET A 120 -2.86 24.81 17.83
C MET A 120 -1.35 24.65 17.60
N TYR A 121 -0.83 24.98 16.41
CA TYR A 121 0.61 24.96 16.17
C TYR A 121 1.39 25.97 17.05
N THR A 122 0.75 27.04 17.50
CA THR A 122 1.38 28.03 18.38
C THR A 122 1.25 27.68 19.86
N LEU A 123 0.37 26.75 20.21
CA LEU A 123 0.11 26.28 21.57
C LEU A 123 1.00 25.09 21.94
N CYS A 124 1.11 24.82 23.23
CA CYS A 124 1.73 23.60 23.73
C CYS A 124 0.76 22.42 23.68
N ALA A 125 1.28 21.20 23.55
CA ALA A 125 0.42 20.00 23.47
C ALA A 125 -0.44 19.84 24.75
N SER A 126 0.07 20.21 25.92
CA SER A 126 -0.68 20.20 27.19
C SER A 126 -1.90 21.13 27.17
N GLU A 127 -1.86 22.24 26.40
CA GLU A 127 -2.97 23.21 26.34
C GLU A 127 -4.14 22.72 25.48
N PHE A 128 -3.87 21.99 24.39
CA PHE A 128 -4.92 21.48 23.50
C PHE A 128 -5.22 19.98 23.70
N LEU A 129 -4.60 19.33 24.68
CA LEU A 129 -4.83 17.91 24.99
C LEU A 129 -6.32 17.62 25.25
N ILE A 130 -6.97 18.46 26.07
CA ILE A 130 -8.39 18.32 26.43
C ILE A 130 -9.30 18.49 25.21
N ASP A 131 -8.91 19.34 24.25
CA ASP A 131 -9.68 19.55 23.01
C ASP A 131 -9.62 18.31 22.09
N LEU A 132 -8.47 17.62 22.07
CA LEU A 132 -8.29 16.39 21.28
C LEU A 132 -8.90 15.17 21.95
N LYS A 133 -8.70 15.03 23.25
CA LYS A 133 -9.12 13.86 24.02
C LYS A 133 -9.61 14.29 25.42
N PRO A 134 -10.91 14.62 25.58
CA PRO A 134 -11.45 15.19 26.82
C PRO A 134 -11.24 14.33 28.06
N ASP A 135 -11.25 12.99 27.90
CA ASP A 135 -11.12 12.04 28.99
C ASP A 135 -9.65 11.66 29.29
N CYS A 136 -8.70 12.34 28.65
CA CYS A 136 -7.29 12.01 28.80
C CYS A 136 -6.66 12.77 29.99
N GLU A 137 -6.00 12.02 30.85
CA GLU A 137 -5.22 12.56 31.95
C GLU A 137 -3.75 12.77 31.50
N GLU A 138 -3.19 13.95 31.67
CA GLU A 138 -1.85 14.34 31.22
C GLU A 138 -0.75 13.38 31.69
N TRP A 139 -0.82 12.87 32.93
CA TRP A 139 0.15 11.92 33.42
C TRP A 139 0.20 10.59 32.64
N LYS A 140 -0.94 10.17 32.06
CA LYS A 140 -0.98 8.97 31.18
C LYS A 140 -0.21 9.24 29.89
N VAL A 141 -0.33 10.44 29.32
CA VAL A 141 0.44 10.85 28.14
C VAL A 141 1.94 10.87 28.44
N VAL A 142 2.33 11.38 29.63
CA VAL A 142 3.74 11.38 30.07
C VAL A 142 4.28 9.96 30.17
N CYS A 143 3.50 9.02 30.74
CA CYS A 143 3.89 7.60 30.80
C CYS A 143 4.03 6.97 29.40
N GLU A 144 3.20 7.36 28.42
CA GLU A 144 3.33 6.86 27.06
C GLU A 144 4.51 7.51 26.32
N LEU A 145 4.83 8.78 26.59
CA LEU A 145 6.03 9.43 26.05
C LEU A 145 7.32 8.76 26.53
N ASP A 146 7.37 8.37 27.80
CA ASP A 146 8.52 7.64 28.37
C ASP A 146 8.77 6.32 27.62
N LYS A 147 7.70 5.57 27.30
CA LYS A 147 7.78 4.36 26.48
C LYS A 147 8.23 4.63 25.02
N LEU A 148 8.03 5.85 24.53
CA LEU A 148 8.49 6.30 23.21
C LEU A 148 9.90 6.93 23.25
N ASN A 149 10.64 6.76 24.38
CA ASN A 149 11.94 7.39 24.59
C ASN A 149 11.90 8.92 24.30
N ALA A 150 10.87 9.59 24.83
CA ALA A 150 10.65 11.02 24.62
C ALA A 150 10.47 11.75 25.96
N SER A 151 11.08 12.94 26.10
CA SER A 151 10.95 13.74 27.31
C SER A 151 9.55 14.31 27.45
N ALA A 152 9.03 14.36 28.70
CA ALA A 152 7.79 15.06 29.02
C ALA A 152 7.81 16.55 28.66
N GLU A 153 8.98 17.18 28.55
CA GLU A 153 9.15 18.58 28.14
C GLU A 153 8.52 18.87 26.76
N LEU A 154 8.37 17.85 25.90
CA LEU A 154 7.75 18.01 24.58
C LEU A 154 6.29 18.49 24.69
N LEU A 155 5.59 18.18 25.78
CA LEU A 155 4.20 18.62 26.00
C LEU A 155 4.10 20.13 26.27
N TYR A 156 5.18 20.75 26.76
CA TYR A 156 5.21 22.15 27.16
C TYR A 156 5.95 23.05 26.18
N ARG A 157 6.44 22.50 25.08
CA ARG A 157 7.02 23.29 23.99
C ARG A 157 5.94 23.61 22.95
N PRO A 158 6.02 24.80 22.28
CA PRO A 158 5.11 25.12 21.18
C PRO A 158 5.13 23.98 20.12
N PHE A 159 3.97 23.46 19.79
CA PHE A 159 3.84 22.27 18.94
C PHE A 159 4.49 22.47 17.56
N GLY A 160 4.41 23.70 17.02
CA GLY A 160 5.06 24.08 15.77
C GLY A 160 6.59 24.01 15.80
N SER A 161 7.23 24.12 17.00
CA SER A 161 8.68 24.03 17.15
C SER A 161 9.21 22.60 17.21
N LEU A 162 8.34 21.62 17.37
CA LEU A 162 8.72 20.21 17.44
C LEU A 162 9.08 19.68 16.04
N SER A 163 10.07 18.81 15.98
CA SER A 163 10.38 18.04 14.77
C SER A 163 9.21 17.09 14.40
N HIS A 164 9.17 16.61 13.15
CA HIS A 164 8.15 15.65 12.75
C HIS A 164 8.17 14.38 13.61
N GLY A 165 9.34 13.88 13.98
CA GLY A 165 9.47 12.72 14.86
C GLY A 165 8.94 12.98 16.27
N GLU A 166 9.23 14.14 16.86
CA GLU A 166 8.71 14.53 18.16
C GLU A 166 7.19 14.69 18.14
N ARG A 167 6.63 15.30 17.09
CA ARG A 167 5.16 15.43 16.91
C ARG A 167 4.49 14.06 16.82
N THR A 168 5.05 13.14 16.03
CA THR A 168 4.54 11.78 15.91
C THR A 168 4.51 11.05 17.25
N LYS A 169 5.58 11.20 18.07
CA LYS A 169 5.64 10.61 19.42
C LYS A 169 4.57 11.21 20.34
N VAL A 170 4.37 12.51 20.31
CA VAL A 170 3.32 13.20 21.10
C VAL A 170 1.93 12.71 20.67
N TYR A 171 1.64 12.64 19.39
CA TYR A 171 0.36 12.13 18.88
C TYR A 171 0.10 10.68 19.27
N LEU A 172 1.11 9.81 19.14
CA LEU A 172 0.96 8.41 19.54
C LEU A 172 0.76 8.29 21.05
N ALA A 173 1.45 9.08 21.85
CA ALA A 173 1.24 9.10 23.30
C ALA A 173 -0.17 9.55 23.68
N ILE A 174 -0.72 10.56 23.03
CA ILE A 174 -2.12 11.01 23.23
C ILE A 174 -3.09 9.90 22.79
N LEU A 175 -2.86 9.30 21.62
CA LEU A 175 -3.71 8.25 21.07
C LEU A 175 -3.84 7.06 22.03
N PHE A 176 -2.73 6.57 22.56
CA PHE A 176 -2.67 5.40 23.45
C PHE A 176 -2.89 5.68 24.93
N SER A 177 -3.13 6.94 25.32
CA SER A 177 -3.41 7.31 26.72
C SER A 177 -4.85 7.01 27.16
N GLY A 178 -5.78 6.75 26.22
CA GLY A 178 -7.17 6.41 26.51
C GLY A 178 -7.38 4.94 26.91
N GLU A 179 -8.58 4.67 27.45
CA GLU A 179 -9.02 3.32 27.81
C GLU A 179 -10.04 2.81 26.80
N ASN A 180 -9.89 1.54 26.36
CA ASN A 180 -10.86 0.80 25.52
C ASN A 180 -11.14 1.35 24.11
N ASP A 181 -10.28 2.16 23.56
CA ASP A 181 -10.40 2.64 22.20
C ASP A 181 -9.82 1.61 21.22
N PHE A 182 -10.48 1.47 20.06
CA PHE A 182 -9.89 0.75 18.93
C PHE A 182 -9.25 1.77 17.99
N LEU A 183 -7.95 1.69 17.85
CA LEU A 183 -7.15 2.78 17.28
C LEU A 183 -6.97 2.61 15.78
N LEU A 184 -7.12 3.71 15.05
CA LEU A 184 -6.93 3.80 13.61
C LEU A 184 -5.66 4.60 13.35
N ILE A 185 -4.59 3.93 12.89
CA ILE A 185 -3.27 4.53 12.73
C ILE A 185 -2.94 4.57 11.24
N ASP A 186 -2.87 5.77 10.67
CA ASP A 186 -2.61 5.98 9.24
C ASP A 186 -1.22 6.59 9.05
N GLU A 187 -0.29 5.80 8.49
CA GLU A 187 1.08 6.17 8.11
C GLU A 187 1.92 6.82 9.24
N PRO A 188 2.12 6.15 10.40
CA PRO A 188 2.81 6.75 11.54
C PRO A 188 4.31 6.93 11.33
N THR A 189 4.90 6.31 10.32
CA THR A 189 6.36 6.38 10.03
C THR A 189 6.75 7.36 8.95
N ASN A 190 5.79 8.10 8.37
CA ASN A 190 6.11 9.11 7.38
C ASN A 190 7.00 10.21 7.98
N HIS A 191 8.04 10.62 7.23
CA HIS A 191 9.03 11.64 7.63
C HIS A 191 9.89 11.30 8.85
N LEU A 192 9.82 10.07 9.36
CA LEU A 192 10.67 9.62 10.44
C LEU A 192 11.99 9.09 9.90
N ASP A 193 13.08 9.45 10.57
CA ASP A 193 14.36 8.79 10.38
C ASP A 193 14.35 7.37 10.98
N GLN A 194 15.39 6.61 10.69
CA GLN A 194 15.45 5.20 11.07
C GLN A 194 15.39 4.98 12.59
N GLU A 195 16.02 5.87 13.37
CA GLU A 195 16.01 5.79 14.83
C GLU A 195 14.59 5.98 15.39
N ALA A 196 13.88 7.01 14.90
CA ALA A 196 12.50 7.27 15.31
C ALA A 196 11.54 6.14 14.85
N ARG A 197 11.74 5.57 13.64
CA ARG A 197 10.97 4.40 13.15
C ARG A 197 11.14 3.19 14.06
N SER A 198 12.38 2.90 14.50
CA SER A 198 12.65 1.78 15.42
C SER A 198 11.93 1.95 16.75
N VAL A 199 11.93 3.15 17.33
CA VAL A 199 11.21 3.44 18.57
C VAL A 199 9.71 3.26 18.40
N VAL A 200 9.12 3.80 17.34
CA VAL A 200 7.68 3.64 17.04
C VAL A 200 7.32 2.17 16.80
N LYS A 201 8.18 1.41 16.12
CA LYS A 201 8.00 -0.02 15.89
C LYS A 201 7.95 -0.79 17.21
N GLU A 202 8.94 -0.63 18.09
CA GLU A 202 8.99 -1.29 19.40
C GLU A 202 7.77 -0.92 20.26
N TYR A 203 7.38 0.34 20.22
CA TYR A 203 6.20 0.83 20.91
C TYR A 203 4.92 0.13 20.43
N LEU A 204 4.66 0.08 19.13
CA LEU A 204 3.48 -0.57 18.56
C LEU A 204 3.46 -2.08 18.78
N ILE A 205 4.63 -2.76 18.81
CA ILE A 205 4.73 -4.18 19.17
C ILE A 205 4.15 -4.43 20.57
N SER A 206 4.33 -3.50 21.49
CA SER A 206 3.82 -3.61 22.88
C SER A 206 2.32 -3.40 23.01
N LYS A 207 1.65 -2.84 22.01
CA LYS A 207 0.24 -2.45 22.01
C LYS A 207 -0.67 -3.51 21.38
N LYS A 208 -1.99 -3.36 21.57
CA LYS A 208 -3.04 -4.25 21.01
C LYS A 208 -4.22 -3.39 20.57
N GLY A 209 -5.08 -3.98 19.72
CA GLY A 209 -6.35 -3.37 19.35
C GLY A 209 -6.21 -2.16 18.44
N PHE A 210 -5.63 -2.34 17.25
CA PHE A 210 -5.50 -1.25 16.28
C PHE A 210 -5.55 -1.73 14.83
N ILE A 211 -5.93 -0.81 13.94
CA ILE A 211 -5.70 -0.91 12.50
C ILE A 211 -4.49 -0.04 12.16
N LEU A 212 -3.50 -0.63 11.52
CA LEU A 212 -2.30 0.04 11.04
C LEU A 212 -2.30 0.11 9.51
N VAL A 213 -2.44 1.30 8.96
CA VAL A 213 -2.14 1.57 7.55
C VAL A 213 -0.69 1.99 7.46
N SER A 214 0.12 1.26 6.73
CA SER A 214 1.51 1.63 6.50
C SER A 214 2.03 1.09 5.16
N HIS A 215 2.98 1.81 4.60
CA HIS A 215 3.77 1.40 3.44
C HIS A 215 5.16 0.86 3.83
N ASP A 216 5.46 0.82 5.11
CA ASP A 216 6.68 0.28 5.68
C ASP A 216 6.50 -1.22 5.98
N ARG A 217 7.18 -2.08 5.22
CA ARG A 217 7.09 -3.54 5.36
C ARG A 217 7.67 -4.05 6.66
N ASP A 218 8.78 -3.47 7.11
CA ASP A 218 9.42 -3.85 8.37
C ASP A 218 8.50 -3.57 9.56
N LEU A 219 7.80 -2.42 9.53
CA LEU A 219 6.79 -2.10 10.54
C LEU A 219 5.60 -3.07 10.49
N LEU A 220 5.08 -3.36 9.29
CA LEU A 220 3.96 -4.29 9.13
C LEU A 220 4.33 -5.69 9.61
N ASP A 221 5.50 -6.22 9.19
CA ASP A 221 5.92 -7.56 9.55
C ASP A 221 6.17 -7.73 11.05
N ALA A 222 6.64 -6.68 11.72
CA ALA A 222 6.93 -6.71 13.14
C ALA A 222 5.71 -6.49 14.04
N CYS A 223 4.74 -5.66 13.60
CA CYS A 223 3.68 -5.17 14.48
C CYS A 223 2.34 -5.86 14.31
N ILE A 224 2.04 -6.46 13.14
CA ILE A 224 0.70 -7.01 12.85
C ILE A 224 0.63 -8.53 13.06
N ASP A 225 -0.56 -9.00 13.41
CA ASP A 225 -0.91 -10.43 13.51
C ASP A 225 -1.99 -10.85 12.49
N HIS A 226 -2.70 -9.89 11.93
CA HIS A 226 -3.68 -10.07 10.86
C HIS A 226 -3.49 -9.01 9.80
N ILE A 227 -3.78 -9.37 8.56
CA ILE A 227 -3.71 -8.45 7.43
C ILE A 227 -5.07 -8.32 6.74
N LEU A 228 -5.47 -7.08 6.48
CA LEU A 228 -6.65 -6.71 5.72
C LEU A 228 -6.17 -6.13 4.38
N VAL A 229 -6.57 -6.73 3.28
CA VAL A 229 -6.14 -6.32 1.95
C VAL A 229 -7.33 -5.88 1.11
N ILE A 230 -7.24 -4.68 0.56
CA ILE A 230 -8.18 -4.22 -0.45
C ILE A 230 -7.66 -4.64 -1.83
N ASN A 231 -8.38 -5.55 -2.47
CA ASN A 231 -8.28 -5.87 -3.88
C ASN A 231 -9.25 -4.98 -4.68
N ARG A 232 -9.27 -5.11 -6.02
CA ARG A 232 -10.16 -4.32 -6.89
C ARG A 232 -11.65 -4.49 -6.55
N LYS A 233 -12.07 -5.68 -6.10
CA LYS A 233 -13.50 -6.04 -5.89
C LYS A 233 -13.77 -6.75 -4.58
N SER A 234 -12.74 -7.14 -3.83
CA SER A 234 -12.87 -7.88 -2.58
C SER A 234 -11.99 -7.27 -1.51
N LEU A 235 -12.35 -7.55 -0.29
CA LEU A 235 -11.58 -7.23 0.90
C LEU A 235 -11.33 -8.56 1.60
N ASP A 236 -10.06 -8.92 1.74
CA ASP A 236 -9.64 -10.21 2.28
C ASP A 236 -8.93 -10.00 3.61
N ILE A 237 -9.31 -10.80 4.63
CA ILE A 237 -8.64 -10.83 5.92
C ILE A 237 -7.92 -12.16 6.05
N GLN A 238 -6.64 -12.11 6.39
CA GLN A 238 -5.83 -13.29 6.64
C GLN A 238 -5.05 -13.14 7.96
N SER A 239 -4.85 -14.24 8.67
CA SER A 239 -3.95 -14.28 9.83
C SER A 239 -2.49 -14.34 9.36
N GLY A 240 -1.63 -13.64 10.06
CA GLY A 240 -0.21 -13.54 9.75
C GLY A 240 0.23 -12.12 9.42
N ASN A 241 1.52 -11.98 9.16
CA ASN A 241 2.14 -10.70 8.78
C ASN A 241 2.14 -10.49 7.26
N PHE A 242 2.64 -9.33 6.81
CA PHE A 242 2.68 -8.97 5.40
C PHE A 242 3.48 -9.97 4.55
N SER A 243 4.66 -10.39 5.02
CA SER A 243 5.52 -11.34 4.30
C SER A 243 4.87 -12.69 4.11
N SER A 244 4.19 -13.24 5.13
CA SER A 244 3.49 -14.52 5.03
C SER A 244 2.31 -14.45 4.05
N TRP A 245 1.55 -13.36 4.10
CA TRP A 245 0.48 -13.11 3.15
C TRP A 245 1.01 -12.97 1.71
N TRP A 246 2.11 -12.23 1.53
CA TRP A 246 2.71 -12.03 0.22
C TRP A 246 3.21 -13.31 -0.42
N GLU A 247 3.86 -14.19 0.37
CA GLU A 247 4.27 -15.51 -0.11
C GLU A 247 3.07 -16.36 -0.54
N ASN A 248 2.00 -16.37 0.26
CA ASN A 248 0.78 -17.07 -0.08
C ASN A 248 0.17 -16.53 -1.38
N LYS A 249 0.09 -15.21 -1.52
CA LYS A 249 -0.37 -14.57 -2.74
C LYS A 249 0.48 -14.97 -3.95
N ARG A 250 1.81 -14.90 -3.86
CA ARG A 250 2.71 -15.32 -4.95
C ARG A 250 2.50 -16.78 -5.37
N ARG A 251 2.33 -17.68 -4.42
CA ARG A 251 2.07 -19.10 -4.70
C ARG A 251 0.73 -19.28 -5.43
N ASN A 252 -0.30 -18.58 -4.97
CA ASN A 252 -1.61 -18.61 -5.60
C ASN A 252 -1.56 -18.00 -7.02
N ASP A 253 -0.90 -16.87 -7.20
CA ASP A 253 -0.76 -16.23 -8.51
C ASP A 253 -0.01 -17.15 -9.50
N GLN A 254 1.08 -17.79 -9.09
CA GLN A 254 1.81 -18.78 -9.90
C GLN A 254 0.95 -20.00 -10.25
N PHE A 255 0.14 -20.48 -9.31
CA PHE A 255 -0.78 -21.56 -9.56
C PHE A 255 -1.83 -21.15 -10.61
N PHE A 256 -2.47 -20.00 -10.45
CA PHE A 256 -3.46 -19.48 -11.39
C PHE A 256 -2.85 -19.15 -12.75
N GLU A 257 -1.63 -18.64 -12.83
CA GLU A 257 -0.91 -18.44 -14.09
C GLU A 257 -0.77 -19.78 -14.84
N SER A 258 -0.33 -20.82 -14.15
CA SER A 258 -0.17 -22.14 -14.74
C SER A 258 -1.50 -22.74 -15.22
N GLU A 259 -2.59 -22.49 -14.49
CA GLU A 259 -3.94 -22.90 -14.87
C GLU A 259 -4.48 -22.10 -16.05
N ASN A 260 -4.32 -20.78 -16.01
CA ASN A 260 -4.68 -19.89 -17.12
C ASN A 260 -3.94 -20.27 -18.40
N GLU A 261 -2.64 -20.58 -18.32
CA GLU A 261 -1.91 -21.08 -19.50
C GLU A 261 -2.49 -22.38 -20.06
N LYS A 262 -2.89 -23.33 -19.21
CA LYS A 262 -3.55 -24.56 -19.66
C LYS A 262 -4.86 -24.24 -20.35
N HIS A 263 -5.71 -23.42 -19.73
CA HIS A 263 -7.00 -23.02 -20.32
C HIS A 263 -6.81 -22.27 -21.63
N LEU A 264 -5.85 -21.37 -21.74
CA LEU A 264 -5.53 -20.66 -22.98
C LEU A 264 -5.06 -21.61 -24.09
N ARG A 265 -4.23 -22.62 -23.77
CA ARG A 265 -3.82 -23.68 -24.73
C ARG A 265 -5.01 -24.50 -25.20
N GLU A 266 -5.92 -24.87 -24.31
CA GLU A 266 -7.14 -25.60 -24.62
C GLU A 266 -8.11 -24.75 -25.47
N ILE A 267 -8.35 -23.49 -25.12
CA ILE A 267 -9.13 -22.55 -25.92
C ILE A 267 -8.54 -22.41 -27.33
N ALA A 268 -7.21 -22.25 -27.43
CA ALA A 268 -6.53 -22.17 -28.73
C ALA A 268 -6.66 -23.45 -29.55
N ALA A 269 -6.68 -24.64 -28.92
CA ALA A 269 -6.92 -25.92 -29.58
C ALA A 269 -8.37 -26.03 -30.07
N LEU A 270 -9.36 -25.64 -29.24
CA LEU A 270 -10.77 -25.60 -29.61
C LEU A 270 -11.03 -24.63 -30.78
N LYS A 271 -10.46 -23.41 -30.72
CA LYS A 271 -10.55 -22.41 -31.81
C LYS A 271 -9.95 -22.95 -33.12
N ARG A 272 -8.80 -23.63 -33.07
CA ARG A 272 -8.21 -24.29 -34.25
C ARG A 272 -9.10 -25.40 -34.81
N SER A 273 -9.73 -26.21 -33.94
CA SER A 273 -10.65 -27.26 -34.34
C SER A 273 -11.92 -26.68 -34.99
N ALA A 274 -12.45 -25.58 -34.46
CA ALA A 274 -13.57 -24.84 -35.05
C ALA A 274 -13.24 -24.32 -36.46
N ASP A 275 -12.07 -23.65 -36.61
CA ASP A 275 -11.60 -23.16 -37.91
C ASP A 275 -11.39 -24.27 -38.93
N GLN A 276 -10.83 -25.40 -38.51
CA GLN A 276 -10.66 -26.55 -39.39
C GLN A 276 -12.00 -27.13 -39.86
N THR A 277 -12.98 -27.23 -38.96
CA THR A 277 -14.34 -27.70 -39.26
C THR A 277 -15.02 -26.72 -40.23
N ASN A 278 -14.88 -25.43 -40.06
CA ASN A 278 -15.38 -24.39 -40.95
C ASN A 278 -14.77 -24.49 -42.35
N ARG A 279 -13.44 -24.65 -42.42
CA ARG A 279 -12.74 -24.86 -43.70
C ARG A 279 -13.23 -26.12 -44.44
N TRP A 280 -13.49 -27.20 -43.72
CA TRP A 280 -14.06 -28.42 -44.32
C TRP A 280 -15.50 -28.20 -44.80
N ALA A 281 -16.34 -27.50 -44.04
CA ALA A 281 -17.69 -27.12 -44.44
C ALA A 281 -17.68 -26.27 -45.72
N GLN A 282 -16.82 -25.25 -45.80
CA GLN A 282 -16.65 -24.37 -46.97
C GLN A 282 -16.15 -25.15 -48.20
N LYS A 283 -15.13 -26.04 -48.03
CA LYS A 283 -14.69 -26.94 -49.13
C LYS A 283 -15.80 -27.85 -49.63
N SER A 284 -16.61 -28.41 -48.74
CA SER A 284 -17.76 -29.24 -49.10
C SER A 284 -18.82 -28.43 -49.84
N GLU A 285 -18.95 -27.16 -49.57
CA GLU A 285 -19.90 -26.25 -50.24
C GLU A 285 -19.39 -25.76 -51.60
N SER A 286 -18.12 -25.42 -51.71
CA SER A 286 -17.48 -25.06 -52.98
C SER A 286 -17.46 -26.23 -54.00
N SER A 287 -17.36 -27.46 -53.52
CA SER A 287 -17.43 -28.63 -54.39
C SER A 287 -18.81 -28.86 -55.02
N LYS A 288 -19.88 -28.17 -54.54
CA LYS A 288 -21.22 -28.22 -55.15
C LYS A 288 -21.37 -27.27 -56.35
N ILE A 289 -20.59 -26.21 -56.41
CA ILE A 289 -20.74 -25.12 -57.41
C ILE A 289 -19.81 -25.33 -58.61
N GLY A 290 -18.76 -26.16 -58.47
CA GLY A 290 -17.79 -26.46 -59.50
C GLY A 290 -18.15 -27.68 -60.30
N PHE A 291 -18.52 -27.54 -61.59
CA PHE A 291 -18.53 -28.62 -62.56
C PHE A 291 -17.16 -28.66 -63.24
N ASP A 292 -16.46 -29.80 -63.04
CA ASP A 292 -15.22 -30.08 -63.80
C ASP A 292 -15.58 -30.94 -65.02
N PRO A 293 -15.64 -30.34 -66.25
CA PRO A 293 -16.06 -31.09 -67.43
C PRO A 293 -15.08 -32.19 -67.84
N VAL A 294 -13.90 -32.26 -67.25
CA VAL A 294 -12.88 -33.28 -67.57
C VAL A 294 -12.97 -34.49 -66.63
N LYS A 295 -13.52 -34.33 -65.42
CA LYS A 295 -13.59 -35.38 -64.38
C LYS A 295 -14.98 -36.01 -64.16
N GLU A 296 -16.05 -35.35 -64.60
CA GLU A 296 -17.43 -35.80 -64.38
C GLU A 296 -18.11 -36.18 -65.68
N HIS A 297 -18.10 -37.47 -65.99
CA HIS A 297 -18.69 -38.01 -67.22
C HIS A 297 -20.21 -38.30 -67.15
N ASP A 298 -20.83 -38.22 -65.95
CA ASP A 298 -22.29 -38.55 -65.87
C ASP A 298 -23.05 -37.52 -65.01
N ARG A 299 -23.94 -36.78 -65.64
CA ARG A 299 -24.87 -35.84 -65.02
C ARG A 299 -26.25 -36.49 -64.82
N SER A 300 -26.38 -37.37 -63.87
CA SER A 300 -27.69 -37.78 -63.41
C SER A 300 -28.31 -36.72 -62.51
N ILE A 301 -29.40 -36.07 -63.00
CA ILE A 301 -30.23 -35.09 -62.28
C ILE A 301 -30.81 -35.69 -60.99
N ALA A 302 -30.98 -37.02 -60.90
CA ALA A 302 -31.45 -37.74 -59.73
C ALA A 302 -30.46 -37.66 -58.50
N SER A 303 -29.16 -37.46 -58.71
CA SER A 303 -28.18 -37.39 -57.62
C SER A 303 -28.12 -36.06 -56.93
N ARG A 304 -28.60 -34.96 -57.53
CA ARG A 304 -28.57 -33.60 -56.95
C ARG A 304 -29.42 -33.47 -55.69
N SER A 305 -30.62 -34.09 -55.66
CA SER A 305 -31.49 -34.05 -54.47
C SER A 305 -30.89 -34.85 -53.32
N PHE A 306 -30.23 -35.96 -53.57
CA PHE A 306 -29.56 -36.80 -52.58
C PHE A 306 -28.30 -36.10 -52.02
N ILE A 307 -27.47 -35.49 -52.87
CA ILE A 307 -26.30 -34.70 -52.47
C ILE A 307 -26.75 -33.49 -51.67
N GLY A 308 -27.80 -32.80 -52.06
CA GLY A 308 -28.36 -31.65 -51.32
C GLY A 308 -28.86 -32.03 -49.92
N ALA A 309 -29.58 -33.16 -49.79
CA ALA A 309 -30.05 -33.67 -48.51
C ALA A 309 -28.89 -34.10 -47.57
N LYS A 310 -27.88 -34.80 -48.14
CA LYS A 310 -26.66 -35.20 -47.40
C LYS A 310 -25.86 -33.98 -46.90
N THR A 311 -25.74 -32.95 -47.71
CA THR A 311 -25.02 -31.72 -47.34
C THR A 311 -25.80 -30.91 -46.31
N LYS A 312 -27.13 -30.81 -46.41
CA LYS A 312 -27.96 -30.12 -45.40
C LYS A 312 -27.85 -30.82 -44.02
N LYS A 313 -27.80 -32.17 -44.01
CA LYS A 313 -27.58 -32.95 -42.78
C LYS A 313 -26.16 -32.71 -42.21
N MET A 314 -25.17 -32.59 -43.10
CA MET A 314 -23.78 -32.29 -42.68
C MET A 314 -23.63 -30.86 -42.14
N GLN A 315 -24.22 -29.88 -42.80
CA GLN A 315 -24.25 -28.49 -42.31
C GLN A 315 -24.95 -28.36 -40.96
N LYS A 316 -26.06 -29.09 -40.73
CA LYS A 316 -26.71 -29.11 -39.42
C LYS A 316 -25.80 -29.69 -38.33
N ARG A 317 -25.03 -30.75 -38.65
CA ARG A 317 -24.04 -31.32 -37.70
C ARG A 317 -22.90 -30.38 -37.43
N VAL A 318 -22.36 -29.72 -38.45
CA VAL A 318 -21.29 -28.69 -38.30
C VAL A 318 -21.77 -27.56 -37.42
N LYS A 319 -22.97 -27.01 -37.67
CA LYS A 319 -23.53 -25.93 -36.87
C LYS A 319 -23.77 -26.35 -35.40
N GLN A 320 -24.21 -27.58 -35.16
CA GLN A 320 -24.36 -28.11 -33.80
C GLN A 320 -23.00 -28.29 -33.10
N TYR A 321 -21.98 -28.72 -33.84
CA TYR A 321 -20.61 -28.85 -33.32
C TYR A 321 -19.99 -27.50 -33.01
N GLU A 322 -20.16 -26.53 -33.88
CA GLU A 322 -19.74 -25.14 -33.65
C GLU A 322 -20.38 -24.52 -32.40
N GLN A 323 -21.70 -24.71 -32.24
CA GLN A 323 -22.40 -24.25 -31.04
C GLN A 323 -21.87 -24.89 -29.74
N ARG A 324 -21.49 -26.18 -29.80
CA ARG A 324 -20.87 -26.87 -28.66
C ARG A 324 -19.49 -26.31 -28.36
N LEU A 325 -18.64 -26.17 -29.39
CA LEU A 325 -17.32 -25.62 -29.25
C LEU A 325 -17.36 -24.19 -28.73
N GLN A 326 -18.29 -23.37 -29.22
CA GLN A 326 -18.46 -21.99 -28.74
C GLN A 326 -18.83 -21.96 -27.26
N LYS A 327 -19.75 -22.84 -26.85
CA LYS A 327 -20.14 -22.97 -25.44
C LYS A 327 -18.97 -23.42 -24.55
N GLU A 328 -18.20 -24.43 -25.00
CA GLU A 328 -17.00 -24.88 -24.29
C GLU A 328 -15.92 -23.79 -24.20
N ILE A 329 -15.77 -22.96 -25.25
CA ILE A 329 -14.84 -21.80 -25.23
C ILE A 329 -15.32 -20.77 -24.22
N GLU A 330 -16.62 -20.42 -24.22
CA GLU A 330 -17.20 -19.47 -23.27
C GLU A 330 -17.07 -19.95 -21.81
N GLU A 331 -17.34 -21.24 -21.57
CA GLU A 331 -17.17 -21.87 -20.25
C GLU A 331 -15.70 -21.79 -19.79
N LYS A 332 -14.73 -22.05 -20.68
CA LYS A 332 -13.30 -21.97 -20.33
C LYS A 332 -12.78 -20.53 -20.23
N GLU A 333 -13.29 -19.61 -21.04
CA GLU A 333 -12.99 -18.17 -20.89
C GLU A 333 -13.52 -17.64 -19.55
N GLY A 334 -14.67 -18.16 -19.08
CA GLY A 334 -15.21 -17.84 -17.75
C GLY A 334 -14.39 -18.42 -16.57
N LEU A 335 -13.55 -19.43 -16.81
CA LEU A 335 -12.65 -19.98 -15.79
C LEU A 335 -11.31 -19.25 -15.69
N LEU A 336 -10.99 -18.35 -16.63
CA LEU A 336 -9.78 -17.57 -16.57
C LEU A 336 -9.84 -16.62 -15.38
N GLN A 337 -8.88 -16.75 -14.47
CA GLN A 337 -8.73 -15.87 -13.32
C GLN A 337 -8.06 -14.57 -13.75
N ASP A 338 -8.57 -13.44 -13.27
CA ASP A 338 -8.00 -12.13 -13.50
C ASP A 338 -6.78 -11.94 -12.56
N ILE A 339 -5.60 -12.29 -13.06
CA ILE A 339 -4.34 -12.13 -12.33
C ILE A 339 -3.82 -10.73 -12.61
N GLU A 340 -3.56 -9.99 -11.54
CA GLU A 340 -2.87 -8.71 -11.65
C GLU A 340 -1.42 -8.93 -12.07
N ASN A 341 -1.16 -9.04 -13.37
CA ASN A 341 0.21 -9.09 -13.89
C ASN A 341 0.81 -7.68 -13.78
N PRO A 342 1.82 -7.47 -12.92
CA PRO A 342 2.54 -6.21 -12.91
C PRO A 342 3.19 -6.02 -14.27
N ALA A 343 2.83 -4.94 -14.93
CA ALA A 343 3.45 -4.63 -16.22
C ALA A 343 4.95 -4.42 -16.02
N ILE A 344 5.75 -4.98 -16.92
CA ILE A 344 7.22 -4.91 -16.85
C ILE A 344 7.64 -3.47 -17.14
N LEU A 345 8.09 -2.78 -16.10
CA LEU A 345 8.72 -1.46 -16.20
C LEU A 345 10.03 -1.59 -16.98
N LYS A 346 10.40 -0.55 -17.74
CA LYS A 346 11.67 -0.49 -18.49
C LYS A 346 12.45 0.73 -18.08
N MET A 347 13.77 0.63 -18.09
CA MET A 347 14.71 1.69 -17.76
C MET A 347 15.82 1.75 -18.82
N ASN A 348 16.19 2.96 -19.24
CA ASN A 348 17.24 3.18 -20.23
C ASN A 348 18.49 3.74 -19.56
N THR A 349 19.43 2.85 -19.22
CA THR A 349 20.72 3.24 -18.62
C THR A 349 21.75 3.56 -19.68
N LEU A 350 22.47 4.67 -19.53
CA LEU A 350 23.62 5.02 -20.36
C LEU A 350 24.91 4.49 -19.72
N LYS A 351 25.87 4.09 -20.54
CA LYS A 351 27.19 3.70 -20.09
C LYS A 351 28.15 4.87 -20.21
N TYR A 352 28.87 5.16 -19.13
CA TYR A 352 29.91 6.19 -19.13
C TYR A 352 31.26 5.59 -19.55
N HIS A 353 32.14 6.40 -20.13
CA HIS A 353 33.44 5.92 -20.63
C HIS A 353 34.46 5.65 -19.51
N LYS A 354 34.28 6.24 -18.30
CA LYS A 354 35.12 5.97 -17.11
C LYS A 354 34.35 5.12 -16.11
N ASN A 355 35.07 4.36 -15.29
CA ASN A 355 34.45 3.52 -14.26
C ASN A 355 33.93 4.35 -13.07
N THR A 356 34.69 5.36 -12.63
CA THR A 356 34.30 6.28 -11.54
C THR A 356 33.54 7.47 -12.14
N LEU A 357 32.33 7.72 -11.63
CA LEU A 357 31.45 8.79 -12.10
C LEU A 357 31.55 10.03 -11.22
N VAL A 358 31.59 9.84 -9.89
CA VAL A 358 31.77 10.91 -8.91
C VAL A 358 32.80 10.47 -7.89
N TYR A 359 33.70 11.38 -7.53
CA TYR A 359 34.74 11.19 -6.51
C TYR A 359 34.82 12.43 -5.62
N ALA A 360 34.77 12.24 -4.31
CA ALA A 360 34.97 13.30 -3.32
C ALA A 360 35.99 12.86 -2.27
N LYS A 361 36.90 13.74 -1.93
CA LYS A 361 37.91 13.52 -0.89
C LYS A 361 38.04 14.73 0.00
N ASP A 362 38.05 14.51 1.33
CA ASP A 362 38.14 15.54 2.35
C ASP A 362 37.11 16.68 2.14
N LEU A 363 35.95 16.35 1.62
CA LEU A 363 34.92 17.31 1.24
C LEU A 363 34.25 17.88 2.48
N SER A 364 34.27 19.21 2.60
CA SER A 364 33.51 19.92 3.63
C SER A 364 32.65 21.00 2.98
N ILE A 365 31.38 21.09 3.41
CA ILE A 365 30.36 21.97 2.80
C ILE A 365 29.76 22.89 3.85
N LYS A 366 29.65 24.20 3.49
CA LYS A 366 29.02 25.26 4.29
C LYS A 366 28.04 26.05 3.43
N TYR A 367 26.95 26.56 4.05
CA TYR A 367 26.01 27.45 3.38
C TYR A 367 26.50 28.93 3.35
N GLY A 368 27.46 29.31 4.15
CA GLY A 368 28.04 30.66 4.21
C GLY A 368 29.36 30.69 4.97
N VAL A 369 30.08 31.82 4.90
CA VAL A 369 31.40 31.96 5.51
C VAL A 369 31.37 31.71 7.03
N ASP A 370 30.36 32.24 7.71
CA ASP A 370 30.21 32.16 9.17
C ASP A 370 29.29 31.01 9.63
N SER A 371 28.77 30.21 8.69
CA SER A 371 27.89 29.07 9.02
C SER A 371 28.71 27.87 9.49
N PRO A 372 28.20 27.05 10.42
CA PRO A 372 28.81 25.78 10.75
C PRO A 372 28.87 24.88 9.53
N ALA A 373 29.88 24.04 9.45
CA ALA A 373 29.97 23.07 8.36
C ALA A 373 28.85 22.01 8.51
N VAL A 374 28.07 21.84 7.46
CA VAL A 374 27.01 20.81 7.38
C VAL A 374 27.62 19.43 7.14
N LEU A 375 28.70 19.39 6.36
CA LEU A 375 29.48 18.19 6.08
C LEU A 375 30.94 18.47 6.33
N GLN A 376 31.67 17.55 6.97
CA GLN A 376 33.09 17.70 7.29
C GLN A 376 33.86 16.44 6.90
N ASN A 377 34.99 16.63 6.16
CA ASN A 377 35.94 15.60 5.82
C ASN A 377 35.28 14.33 5.20
N PHE A 378 34.30 14.53 4.34
CA PHE A 378 33.53 13.45 3.76
C PHE A 378 34.26 12.86 2.55
N GLU A 379 34.35 11.53 2.53
CA GLU A 379 34.89 10.76 1.41
C GLU A 379 33.80 9.99 0.71
N PHE A 380 33.75 10.10 -0.63
CA PHE A 380 32.74 9.44 -1.42
C PHE A 380 33.27 9.06 -2.81
N GLU A 381 32.95 7.87 -3.25
CA GLU A 381 33.22 7.42 -4.63
C GLU A 381 32.01 6.64 -5.12
N ILE A 382 31.62 6.78 -6.39
CA ILE A 382 30.66 5.90 -7.02
C ILE A 382 31.18 5.43 -8.36
N LYS A 383 31.11 4.10 -8.56
CA LYS A 383 31.51 3.41 -9.78
C LYS A 383 30.29 2.99 -10.59
N GLN A 384 30.53 2.76 -11.87
CA GLN A 384 29.46 2.36 -12.80
C GLN A 384 28.81 1.03 -12.35
N GLY A 385 27.47 1.02 -12.28
CA GLY A 385 26.68 -0.13 -11.84
C GLY A 385 26.53 -0.24 -10.32
N GLU A 386 27.14 0.65 -9.52
CA GLU A 386 26.93 0.69 -8.08
C GLU A 386 25.61 1.40 -7.72
N ARG A 387 24.94 0.88 -6.70
CA ARG A 387 23.79 1.50 -6.05
C ARG A 387 24.19 1.84 -4.63
N VAL A 388 24.52 3.12 -4.42
CA VAL A 388 25.03 3.63 -3.14
C VAL A 388 23.90 4.29 -2.37
N PHE A 389 23.64 3.81 -1.16
CA PHE A 389 22.72 4.45 -0.22
C PHE A 389 23.48 5.38 0.69
N LEU A 390 22.99 6.62 0.80
CA LEU A 390 23.45 7.59 1.79
C LEU A 390 22.61 7.45 3.05
N HIS A 391 23.22 6.95 4.11
CA HIS A 391 22.58 6.73 5.41
C HIS A 391 22.98 7.81 6.40
N GLY A 392 22.08 8.24 7.28
CA GLY A 392 22.34 9.21 8.33
C GLY A 392 21.08 9.88 8.85
N LYS A 393 21.18 10.55 10.00
CA LYS A 393 20.07 11.26 10.66
C LYS A 393 19.51 12.37 9.78
N ASN A 394 18.28 12.80 10.08
CA ASN A 394 17.72 13.98 9.42
C ASN A 394 18.57 15.22 9.73
N GLY A 395 18.84 15.99 8.69
CA GLY A 395 19.70 17.20 8.82
C GLY A 395 21.22 16.96 8.77
N CYS A 396 21.73 15.72 8.61
CA CYS A 396 23.17 15.44 8.52
C CYS A 396 23.84 15.92 7.22
N GLY A 397 23.05 16.42 6.23
CA GLY A 397 23.61 16.98 5.00
C GLY A 397 23.44 16.15 3.73
N LYS A 398 22.63 15.08 3.74
CA LYS A 398 22.38 14.21 2.56
C LYS A 398 21.93 15.01 1.34
N SER A 399 20.83 15.73 1.45
CA SER A 399 20.31 16.55 0.33
C SER A 399 21.25 17.70 -0.05
N THR A 400 22.03 18.23 0.92
CA THR A 400 23.07 19.22 0.64
C THR A 400 24.18 18.64 -0.24
N PHE A 401 24.64 17.43 0.06
CA PHE A 401 25.65 16.73 -0.73
C PHE A 401 25.13 16.43 -2.15
N LEU A 402 23.88 15.94 -2.28
CA LEU A 402 23.26 15.72 -3.58
C LEU A 402 23.19 17.01 -4.40
N ASN A 403 22.79 18.12 -3.78
CA ASN A 403 22.73 19.43 -4.44
C ASN A 403 24.10 19.93 -4.89
N VAL A 404 25.16 19.64 -4.14
CA VAL A 404 26.52 19.99 -4.55
C VAL A 404 26.96 19.18 -5.78
N ILE A 405 26.64 17.88 -5.86
CA ILE A 405 26.89 17.08 -7.08
C ILE A 405 26.14 17.66 -8.28
N LEU A 406 24.87 18.02 -8.10
CA LEU A 406 24.03 18.60 -9.16
C LEU A 406 24.55 19.98 -9.58
N SER A 407 24.97 20.83 -8.64
CA SER A 407 25.47 22.19 -8.92
C SER A 407 26.86 22.20 -9.55
N CYS A 408 27.65 21.15 -9.46
CA CYS A 408 28.87 21.03 -10.28
C CYS A 408 28.58 21.02 -11.79
N CYS A 409 27.33 20.74 -12.19
CA CYS A 409 26.85 20.87 -13.57
C CYS A 409 26.28 22.28 -13.85
N GLU A 410 25.98 23.08 -12.79
CA GLU A 410 25.42 24.45 -12.83
C GLU A 410 26.16 25.32 -11.79
N LYS A 411 26.17 26.64 -11.88
CA LYS A 411 27.01 27.55 -11.08
C LYS A 411 26.84 27.43 -9.55
N ASN A 412 27.97 27.32 -8.83
CA ASN A 412 28.11 27.10 -7.39
C ASN A 412 27.41 28.13 -6.46
N ILE A 413 26.58 27.62 -5.53
CA ILE A 413 25.96 28.38 -4.43
C ILE A 413 26.62 28.04 -3.07
N PHE A 414 27.40 26.95 -2.98
CA PHE A 414 27.98 26.44 -1.75
C PHE A 414 29.45 26.74 -1.64
N LEU A 415 29.91 27.03 -0.39
CA LEU A 415 31.33 27.09 -0.07
C LEU A 415 31.80 25.66 0.23
N GLN A 416 32.65 25.14 -0.65
CA GLN A 416 33.22 23.80 -0.51
C GLN A 416 34.74 23.86 -0.34
N THR A 417 35.28 23.01 0.53
CA THR A 417 36.71 22.73 0.65
C THR A 417 36.94 21.24 0.44
N GLY A 418 38.14 20.86 0.00
CA GLY A 418 38.42 19.50 -0.44
C GLY A 418 38.30 19.31 -1.95
N THR A 419 38.33 18.08 -2.39
CA THR A 419 38.25 17.71 -3.83
C THR A 419 36.89 17.08 -4.13
N LEU A 420 36.22 17.60 -5.15
CA LEU A 420 35.03 16.96 -5.72
C LEU A 420 35.20 16.90 -7.24
N GLU A 421 35.24 15.69 -7.78
CA GLU A 421 35.32 15.45 -9.21
C GLU A 421 34.04 14.76 -9.68
N VAL A 422 33.30 15.42 -10.59
CA VAL A 422 32.14 14.87 -11.28
C VAL A 422 32.52 14.65 -12.73
N GLY A 423 32.21 13.49 -13.29
CA GLY A 423 32.55 13.13 -14.66
C GLY A 423 32.00 14.15 -15.66
N ALA A 424 32.83 14.61 -16.59
CA ALA A 424 32.41 15.59 -17.59
C ALA A 424 31.38 15.00 -18.56
N GLY A 425 30.27 15.72 -18.79
CA GLY A 425 29.21 15.28 -19.70
C GLY A 425 28.32 14.16 -19.12
N LEU A 426 28.31 13.96 -17.79
CA LEU A 426 27.35 13.08 -17.16
C LEU A 426 25.93 13.56 -17.37
N VAL A 427 25.06 12.67 -17.79
CA VAL A 427 23.60 12.90 -17.77
C VAL A 427 23.09 12.34 -16.46
N ILE A 428 22.52 13.23 -15.65
CA ILE A 428 21.98 12.90 -14.30
C ILE A 428 20.47 12.97 -14.36
N SER A 429 19.80 11.93 -13.87
CA SER A 429 18.36 11.93 -13.62
C SER A 429 18.13 12.12 -12.13
N TYR A 430 17.48 13.19 -11.72
CA TYR A 430 17.27 13.55 -10.32
C TYR A 430 15.80 13.54 -9.93
N ILE A 431 15.50 12.87 -8.82
CA ILE A 431 14.20 12.97 -8.13
C ILE A 431 14.43 13.75 -6.83
N ASN A 432 13.76 14.90 -6.74
CA ASN A 432 13.80 15.76 -5.56
C ASN A 432 12.83 15.25 -4.48
N GLN A 433 13.19 15.46 -3.21
CA GLN A 433 12.29 15.28 -2.09
C GLN A 433 11.06 16.18 -2.19
N ASP A 434 11.26 17.45 -2.50
CA ASP A 434 10.19 18.43 -2.70
C ASP A 434 9.51 18.24 -4.07
N THR A 435 8.19 18.21 -4.08
CA THR A 435 7.34 18.08 -5.28
C THR A 435 6.61 19.37 -5.63
N SER A 436 6.79 20.45 -4.85
CA SER A 436 6.07 21.72 -4.99
C SER A 436 6.31 22.44 -6.33
N PHE A 437 7.42 22.10 -7.01
CA PHE A 437 7.75 22.65 -8.33
C PHE A 437 6.89 22.09 -9.48
N LEU A 438 6.10 21.02 -9.23
CA LEU A 438 5.23 20.46 -10.24
C LEU A 438 3.97 21.30 -10.40
N HIS A 439 3.83 21.95 -11.56
CA HIS A 439 2.70 22.79 -11.93
C HIS A 439 2.13 22.41 -13.29
N GLY A 440 0.85 22.73 -13.51
CA GLY A 440 0.19 22.50 -14.79
C GLY A 440 -0.25 21.05 -14.99
N ASN A 441 -0.20 20.56 -16.21
CA ASN A 441 -0.70 19.23 -16.57
C ASN A 441 0.39 18.32 -17.15
N ILE A 442 0.08 17.02 -17.23
CA ILE A 442 0.99 15.99 -17.75
C ILE A 442 1.53 16.34 -19.14
N LYS A 443 0.71 16.90 -20.02
CA LYS A 443 1.11 17.23 -21.38
C LYS A 443 2.18 18.32 -21.43
N GLN A 444 2.00 19.39 -20.62
CA GLN A 444 2.99 20.46 -20.49
C GLN A 444 4.31 19.93 -19.93
N PHE A 445 4.24 19.14 -18.87
CA PHE A 445 5.40 18.49 -18.26
C PHE A 445 6.19 17.61 -19.24
N CYS A 446 5.48 16.80 -20.05
CA CYS A 446 6.12 15.97 -21.08
C CYS A 446 6.82 16.83 -22.16
N MET A 447 6.22 17.96 -22.56
CA MET A 447 6.85 18.88 -23.50
C MET A 447 8.12 19.52 -22.93
N GLU A 448 8.08 20.00 -21.68
CA GLU A 448 9.24 20.61 -20.99
C GLU A 448 10.40 19.61 -20.82
N LYS A 449 10.08 18.38 -20.41
CA LYS A 449 11.06 17.30 -20.21
C LYS A 449 11.42 16.55 -21.48
N LYS A 450 10.81 16.88 -22.63
CA LYS A 450 11.01 16.20 -23.94
C LYS A 450 10.70 14.71 -23.87
N LEU A 451 9.65 14.33 -23.14
CA LEU A 451 9.18 12.96 -23.00
C LEU A 451 8.04 12.67 -23.97
N GLU A 452 7.92 11.43 -24.42
CA GLU A 452 6.79 10.99 -25.22
C GLU A 452 5.55 10.77 -24.34
N GLU A 453 4.51 11.59 -24.51
CA GLU A 453 3.31 11.61 -23.67
C GLU A 453 2.61 10.24 -23.61
N SER A 454 2.52 9.53 -24.75
CA SER A 454 1.85 8.22 -24.81
C SER A 454 2.56 7.17 -23.97
N LEU A 455 3.88 7.10 -24.05
CA LEU A 455 4.71 6.19 -23.25
C LEU A 455 4.69 6.60 -21.78
N PHE A 456 4.73 7.90 -21.49
CA PHE A 456 4.67 8.42 -20.13
C PHE A 456 3.35 8.05 -19.45
N CYS A 457 2.22 8.28 -20.11
CA CYS A 457 0.90 7.87 -19.62
C CYS A 457 0.76 6.35 -19.49
N ALA A 458 1.41 5.57 -20.37
CA ALA A 458 1.45 4.12 -20.24
C ALA A 458 2.22 3.69 -18.99
N LEU A 459 3.38 4.33 -18.72
CA LEU A 459 4.19 4.06 -17.54
C LEU A 459 3.48 4.46 -16.25
N LEU A 460 2.80 5.62 -16.22
CA LEU A 460 1.99 6.04 -15.08
C LEU A 460 0.87 5.03 -14.76
N ARG A 461 0.26 4.42 -15.79
CA ARG A 461 -0.71 3.32 -15.59
C ARG A 461 -0.07 2.07 -15.01
N GLN A 462 1.17 1.77 -15.41
CA GLN A 462 1.94 0.67 -14.84
C GLN A 462 2.27 0.92 -13.36
N LEU A 463 2.45 2.19 -12.97
CA LEU A 463 2.59 2.64 -11.59
C LEU A 463 1.22 2.85 -10.89
N ASP A 464 0.14 2.29 -11.44
CA ASP A 464 -1.20 2.29 -10.87
C ASP A 464 -1.83 3.71 -10.73
N MET A 465 -1.65 4.55 -11.76
CA MET A 465 -2.40 5.80 -11.89
C MET A 465 -3.57 5.63 -12.87
N GLU A 466 -4.77 5.98 -12.42
CA GLU A 466 -5.99 5.86 -13.22
C GLU A 466 -6.06 6.93 -14.32
N ARG A 467 -6.69 6.59 -15.45
CA ARG A 467 -6.80 7.52 -16.59
C ARG A 467 -7.50 8.84 -16.27
N VAL A 468 -8.47 8.81 -15.35
CA VAL A 468 -9.22 10.00 -14.94
C VAL A 468 -8.29 11.05 -14.32
N GLN A 469 -7.21 10.62 -13.68
CA GLN A 469 -6.23 11.51 -13.06
C GLN A 469 -5.39 12.27 -14.11
N PHE A 470 -5.21 11.73 -15.32
CA PHE A 470 -4.40 12.37 -16.35
C PHE A 470 -4.98 13.69 -16.88
N ALA A 471 -6.27 13.92 -16.68
CA ALA A 471 -6.94 15.18 -17.05
C ALA A 471 -6.80 16.26 -15.97
N LYS A 472 -6.33 15.93 -14.79
CA LYS A 472 -6.18 16.85 -13.65
C LYS A 472 -4.88 17.64 -13.74
N GLN A 473 -4.83 18.74 -12.99
CA GLN A 473 -3.62 19.54 -12.76
C GLN A 473 -2.77 18.88 -11.67
N PHE A 474 -1.44 19.09 -11.67
CA PHE A 474 -0.55 18.56 -10.66
C PHE A 474 -0.84 19.10 -9.25
N GLU A 475 -1.40 20.30 -9.16
CA GLU A 475 -1.86 20.90 -7.89
C GLU A 475 -2.96 20.09 -7.21
N GLU A 476 -3.75 19.33 -7.99
CA GLU A 476 -4.80 18.43 -7.50
C GLU A 476 -4.28 17.02 -7.15
N PHE A 477 -3.01 16.74 -7.46
CA PHE A 477 -2.42 15.44 -7.20
C PHE A 477 -2.02 15.29 -5.73
N SER A 478 -2.26 14.09 -5.19
CA SER A 478 -1.66 13.72 -3.90
C SER A 478 -0.14 13.62 -4.02
N GLU A 479 0.58 13.76 -2.90
CA GLU A 479 2.05 13.64 -2.86
C GLU A 479 2.53 12.31 -3.47
N GLY A 480 1.84 11.20 -3.20
CA GLY A 480 2.16 9.91 -3.82
C GLY A 480 1.98 9.89 -5.34
N GLN A 481 0.98 10.61 -5.88
CA GLN A 481 0.78 10.75 -7.33
C GLN A 481 1.88 11.60 -7.95
N LYS A 482 2.26 12.71 -7.32
CA LYS A 482 3.39 13.55 -7.75
C LYS A 482 4.70 12.77 -7.76
N LYS A 483 4.97 11.96 -6.74
CA LYS A 483 6.15 11.07 -6.69
C LYS A 483 6.13 10.04 -7.83
N LYS A 484 4.98 9.42 -8.13
CA LYS A 484 4.83 8.51 -9.29
C LYS A 484 5.16 9.21 -10.61
N VAL A 485 4.76 10.47 -10.78
CA VAL A 485 5.12 11.30 -11.95
C VAL A 485 6.63 11.49 -12.05
N LEU A 486 7.31 11.83 -10.95
CA LEU A 486 8.76 12.02 -10.93
C LEU A 486 9.51 10.72 -11.20
N ILE A 487 9.07 9.60 -10.61
CA ILE A 487 9.65 8.27 -10.86
C ILE A 487 9.49 7.90 -12.34
N ALA A 488 8.29 8.05 -12.91
CA ALA A 488 8.04 7.78 -14.33
C ALA A 488 8.94 8.62 -15.23
N ALA A 489 9.09 9.92 -14.94
CA ALA A 489 9.97 10.81 -15.68
C ALA A 489 11.44 10.38 -15.58
N SER A 490 11.89 9.99 -14.39
CA SER A 490 13.25 9.51 -14.16
C SER A 490 13.52 8.20 -14.94
N LEU A 491 12.59 7.25 -14.91
CA LEU A 491 12.70 5.97 -15.62
C LEU A 491 12.75 6.13 -17.15
N MET A 492 12.05 7.12 -17.69
CA MET A 492 12.06 7.42 -19.13
C MET A 492 13.30 8.21 -19.57
N THR A 493 13.96 8.89 -18.66
CA THR A 493 15.14 9.71 -18.97
C THR A 493 16.38 8.83 -19.05
N PRO A 494 17.02 8.70 -20.25
CA PRO A 494 18.29 7.98 -20.33
C PRO A 494 19.38 8.73 -19.54
N ALA A 495 19.97 8.08 -18.55
CA ALA A 495 20.97 8.72 -17.67
C ALA A 495 22.16 7.78 -17.39
N HIS A 496 23.33 8.39 -17.07
CA HIS A 496 24.51 7.68 -16.62
C HIS A 496 24.43 7.39 -15.11
N ILE A 497 23.79 8.31 -14.35
CA ILE A 497 23.58 8.19 -12.91
C ILE A 497 22.19 8.68 -12.54
N TYR A 498 21.53 7.95 -11.67
CA TYR A 498 20.23 8.29 -11.11
C TYR A 498 20.41 8.70 -9.66
N ILE A 499 19.94 9.88 -9.31
CA ILE A 499 19.99 10.41 -7.94
C ILE A 499 18.55 10.53 -7.45
N TRP A 500 18.20 9.74 -6.45
CA TRP A 500 16.85 9.71 -5.90
C TRP A 500 16.85 10.09 -4.42
N ASP A 501 16.20 11.22 -4.08
CA ASP A 501 16.07 11.73 -2.72
C ASP A 501 14.66 11.43 -2.20
N GLU A 502 14.55 10.45 -1.31
CA GLU A 502 13.31 9.91 -0.72
C GLU A 502 12.21 9.62 -1.77
N PRO A 503 12.51 8.81 -2.80
CA PRO A 503 11.59 8.57 -3.91
C PRO A 503 10.36 7.77 -3.51
N LEU A 504 10.47 6.91 -2.48
CA LEU A 504 9.45 5.95 -2.11
C LEU A 504 8.48 6.47 -1.05
N ASN A 505 8.68 7.68 -0.53
CA ASN A 505 7.71 8.28 0.40
C ASN A 505 6.34 8.41 -0.27
N TYR A 506 5.27 8.03 0.45
CA TYR A 506 3.89 7.99 -0.04
C TYR A 506 3.60 7.00 -1.18
N ILE A 507 4.57 6.16 -1.57
CA ILE A 507 4.38 5.12 -2.58
C ILE A 507 3.92 3.83 -1.88
N ASP A 508 2.87 3.21 -2.43
CA ASP A 508 2.33 1.96 -1.88
C ASP A 508 3.31 0.78 -2.01
N VAL A 509 3.16 -0.19 -1.12
CA VAL A 509 4.06 -1.35 -1.00
C VAL A 509 4.21 -2.10 -2.32
N PHE A 510 3.13 -2.25 -3.10
CA PHE A 510 3.18 -2.99 -4.38
C PHE A 510 3.98 -2.26 -5.44
N THR A 511 3.78 -0.95 -5.55
CA THR A 511 4.56 -0.09 -6.46
C THR A 511 6.04 -0.06 -6.05
N ARG A 512 6.35 -0.03 -4.74
CA ARG A 512 7.74 -0.14 -4.24
C ARG A 512 8.38 -1.44 -4.70
N MET A 513 7.70 -2.57 -4.55
CA MET A 513 8.21 -3.88 -4.96
C MET A 513 8.47 -3.95 -6.48
N GLN A 514 7.59 -3.37 -7.29
CA GLN A 514 7.81 -3.28 -8.74
C GLN A 514 9.05 -2.47 -9.09
N ILE A 515 9.29 -1.36 -8.38
CA ILE A 515 10.50 -0.53 -8.55
C ILE A 515 11.75 -1.31 -8.13
N GLU A 516 11.71 -2.03 -7.02
CA GLU A 516 12.81 -2.89 -6.57
C GLU A 516 13.21 -3.93 -7.63
N ASP A 517 12.23 -4.65 -8.15
CA ASP A 517 12.46 -5.68 -9.17
C ASP A 517 13.03 -5.08 -10.46
N LEU A 518 12.57 -3.86 -10.84
CA LEU A 518 13.15 -3.10 -11.94
C LEU A 518 14.62 -2.75 -11.69
N LEU A 519 14.95 -2.19 -10.52
CA LEU A 519 16.31 -1.77 -10.18
C LEU A 519 17.27 -2.96 -10.11
N LEU A 520 16.80 -4.12 -9.68
CA LEU A 520 17.59 -5.37 -9.72
C LEU A 520 17.80 -5.86 -11.14
N ALA A 521 16.78 -5.81 -12.00
CA ALA A 521 16.86 -6.28 -13.38
C ALA A 521 17.83 -5.44 -14.24
N TYR A 522 17.79 -4.11 -14.08
CA TYR A 522 18.58 -3.18 -14.92
C TYR A 522 19.91 -2.76 -14.29
N SER A 523 20.09 -2.96 -12.99
CA SER A 523 21.29 -2.61 -12.24
C SER A 523 21.88 -1.24 -12.59
N PRO A 524 21.09 -0.14 -12.52
CA PRO A 524 21.55 1.20 -12.85
C PRO A 524 22.60 1.69 -11.85
N THR A 525 23.41 2.70 -12.25
CA THR A 525 24.25 3.45 -11.30
C THR A 525 23.38 4.46 -10.57
N MET A 526 23.32 4.37 -9.22
CA MET A 526 22.41 5.19 -8.43
C MET A 526 23.04 5.71 -7.14
N ILE A 527 22.65 6.92 -6.76
CA ILE A 527 22.76 7.44 -5.39
C ILE A 527 21.33 7.54 -4.85
N LEU A 528 21.10 6.91 -3.71
CA LEU A 528 19.80 6.76 -3.10
C LEU A 528 19.82 7.30 -1.67
N VAL A 529 18.82 8.10 -1.33
CA VAL A 529 18.49 8.47 0.05
C VAL A 529 17.12 7.91 0.32
N ASP A 530 17.01 6.97 1.24
CA ASP A 530 15.74 6.43 1.70
C ASP A 530 15.87 5.88 3.12
N HIS A 531 14.75 5.80 3.84
CA HIS A 531 14.68 5.29 5.21
C HIS A 531 14.08 3.88 5.30
N ASP A 532 13.74 3.26 4.17
CA ASP A 532 13.23 1.89 4.09
C ASP A 532 14.41 0.89 4.15
N ILE A 533 14.53 0.19 5.29
CA ILE A 533 15.60 -0.78 5.53
C ILE A 533 15.53 -1.93 4.53
N HIS A 534 14.32 -2.44 4.26
CA HIS A 534 14.13 -3.56 3.35
C HIS A 534 14.53 -3.22 1.91
N PHE A 535 14.19 -2.00 1.47
CA PHE A 535 14.62 -1.47 0.18
C PHE A 535 16.14 -1.33 0.11
N GLN A 536 16.75 -0.80 1.18
CA GLN A 536 18.20 -0.66 1.28
C GLN A 536 18.90 -2.03 1.22
N GLU A 537 18.50 -3.00 2.04
CA GLU A 537 19.10 -4.34 2.08
C GLU A 537 18.98 -5.08 0.73
N LYS A 538 17.86 -4.93 0.04
CA LYS A 538 17.60 -5.61 -1.24
C LYS A 538 18.35 -4.98 -2.41
N ILE A 539 18.50 -3.65 -2.44
CA ILE A 539 18.99 -2.90 -3.61
C ILE A 539 20.41 -2.43 -3.46
N ALA A 540 20.87 -2.07 -2.25
CA ALA A 540 22.18 -1.47 -2.06
C ALA A 540 23.32 -2.42 -2.45
N THR A 541 24.28 -1.88 -3.20
CA THR A 541 25.60 -2.52 -3.36
C THR A 541 26.55 -2.04 -2.28
N ARG A 542 26.33 -0.82 -1.78
CA ARG A 542 27.11 -0.19 -0.71
C ARG A 542 26.26 0.84 0.04
N VAL A 543 26.47 0.95 1.34
CA VAL A 543 25.90 1.96 2.21
C VAL A 543 27.04 2.88 2.67
N VAL A 544 26.80 4.18 2.65
CA VAL A 544 27.74 5.23 3.11
C VAL A 544 27.06 5.99 4.21
N GLU A 545 27.66 6.03 5.40
CA GLU A 545 27.17 6.79 6.54
C GLU A 545 27.66 8.25 6.47
N MET A 546 26.76 9.19 6.84
CA MET A 546 27.01 10.64 6.84
C MET A 546 26.79 11.25 8.22
#